data_578de32094c852032dae80c02760b270
#
_entry.id   578de32094c852032dae80c02760b270
#
_cell.length_a   1.000
_cell.length_b   1.000
_cell.length_c   1.000
_cell.angle_alpha   90.00
_cell.angle_beta   90.00
_cell.angle_gamma   90.00
#
_symmetry.space_group_name_H-M   'P 1'
#
loop_
_entity.id
_entity.type
_entity.pdbx_description
1 polymer ?
#
loop_
_entity_poly.entity_id
_entity_poly.type
_entity_poly.pdbx_seq_one_letter_code
_entity_poly.pdbx_strand_id
1 'polypeptide(L)'
;MPYIQLKGQILYFDTLGEGRSKRLVGKFSDGTGTIDLVWFKGLNYVTDKYRPNTEYIVFGKPTEFGHTYNIPHPDIDSMEQADQVANGLTPFYNTSEKMKKSFLNSRAIQNLQYTLLSWLNWELPETLSPDVLKRIHMMSMTEAMRNIHFPESAAKLRDAQLRLKFDELFFIQLNILRTASVRKLKLKGIVFPTVGHYFNTFYKEYLPFELTNAQKRVVREIRIDMGSGRQMNRLLQGDV
;
A
#
# COMPACT_ATOMS: atom_id res chain seq x y z
N MET A 1 -11.28 -15.38 -3.73
CA MET A 1 -12.24 -14.33 -3.33
C MET A 1 -11.53 -13.28 -2.49
N PRO A 2 -11.97 -12.02 -2.47
CA PRO A 2 -11.45 -10.99 -1.56
C PRO A 2 -11.83 -11.30 -0.11
N TYR A 3 -11.17 -10.64 0.84
CA TYR A 3 -11.62 -10.62 2.23
C TYR A 3 -12.95 -9.89 2.33
N ILE A 4 -13.83 -10.37 3.18
CA ILE A 4 -15.14 -9.77 3.45
C ILE A 4 -15.31 -9.50 4.93
N GLN A 5 -16.17 -8.54 5.24
CA GLN A 5 -16.64 -8.24 6.60
C GLN A 5 -18.14 -8.44 6.64
N LEU A 6 -18.61 -9.17 7.64
CA LEU A 6 -20.02 -9.45 7.86
C LEU A 6 -20.40 -9.04 9.27
N LYS A 7 -21.56 -8.39 9.44
CA LYS A 7 -22.19 -8.12 10.72
C LYS A 7 -23.39 -9.05 10.88
N GLY A 8 -23.46 -9.77 11.99
CA GLY A 8 -24.56 -10.70 12.25
C GLY A 8 -24.38 -11.47 13.54
N GLN A 9 -25.04 -12.62 13.63
CA GLN A 9 -25.07 -13.46 14.83
C GLN A 9 -24.55 -14.87 14.54
N ILE A 10 -23.85 -15.45 15.50
CA ILE A 10 -23.59 -16.89 15.51
C ILE A 10 -24.85 -17.56 16.05
N LEU A 11 -25.51 -18.34 15.21
CA LEU A 11 -26.77 -19.01 15.60
C LEU A 11 -26.50 -20.17 16.54
N TYR A 12 -25.56 -21.05 16.20
CA TYR A 12 -25.15 -22.20 16.99
C TYR A 12 -23.77 -22.68 16.59
N PHE A 13 -23.18 -23.52 17.41
CA PHE A 13 -21.94 -24.23 17.11
C PHE A 13 -22.20 -25.70 16.94
N ASP A 14 -21.54 -26.33 15.97
CA ASP A 14 -21.59 -27.75 15.74
C ASP A 14 -20.16 -28.31 15.66
N THR A 15 -19.96 -29.52 16.17
CA THR A 15 -18.65 -30.16 16.10
C THR A 15 -18.70 -31.33 15.11
N LEU A 16 -17.98 -31.23 14.02
CA LEU A 16 -17.98 -32.23 12.97
C LEU A 16 -16.64 -33.00 12.93
N GLY A 17 -16.73 -34.30 12.66
CA GLY A 17 -15.58 -35.20 12.54
C GLY A 17 -15.06 -35.68 13.88
N GLU A 18 -14.15 -36.68 13.84
CA GLU A 18 -13.51 -37.30 15.00
C GLU A 18 -11.99 -37.25 14.90
N GLY A 19 -11.32 -37.32 16.03
CA GLY A 19 -9.86 -37.38 16.12
C GLY A 19 -9.17 -36.18 15.45
N ARG A 20 -8.30 -36.43 14.49
CA ARG A 20 -7.55 -35.38 13.77
C ARG A 20 -8.37 -34.58 12.77
N SER A 21 -9.54 -35.08 12.37
CA SER A 21 -10.47 -34.38 11.46
C SER A 21 -11.51 -33.54 12.18
N LYS A 22 -11.49 -33.51 13.53
CA LYS A 22 -12.41 -32.74 14.36
C LYS A 22 -12.29 -31.25 14.03
N ARG A 23 -13.43 -30.62 13.72
CA ARG A 23 -13.55 -29.19 13.45
C ARG A 23 -14.79 -28.63 14.12
N LEU A 24 -14.73 -27.38 14.53
CA LEU A 24 -15.87 -26.62 15.00
C LEU A 24 -16.43 -25.80 13.84
N VAL A 25 -17.75 -25.82 13.71
CA VAL A 25 -18.48 -25.02 12.72
C VAL A 25 -19.45 -24.13 13.45
N GLY A 26 -19.34 -22.83 13.30
CA GLY A 26 -20.31 -21.85 13.77
C GLY A 26 -21.18 -21.41 12.60
N LYS A 27 -22.51 -21.60 12.71
CA LYS A 27 -23.45 -21.08 11.72
C LYS A 27 -23.66 -19.60 11.98
N PHE A 28 -23.25 -18.77 11.04
CA PHE A 28 -23.36 -17.32 11.13
C PHE A 28 -24.43 -16.80 10.18
N SER A 29 -25.21 -15.82 10.62
CA SER A 29 -26.26 -15.19 9.82
C SER A 29 -26.26 -13.67 10.01
N ASP A 30 -26.43 -12.96 8.92
CA ASP A 30 -26.65 -11.51 8.88
C ASP A 30 -28.15 -11.14 8.70
N GLY A 31 -29.04 -12.15 8.74
CA GLY A 31 -30.47 -12.00 8.47
C GLY A 31 -30.84 -12.16 6.99
N THR A 32 -29.91 -12.06 6.05
CA THR A 32 -30.15 -12.27 4.61
C THR A 32 -29.78 -13.68 4.14
N GLY A 33 -28.83 -14.30 4.84
CA GLY A 33 -28.33 -15.63 4.52
C GLY A 33 -27.49 -16.22 5.66
N THR A 34 -26.89 -17.39 5.39
CA THR A 34 -26.02 -18.05 6.36
C THR A 34 -24.69 -18.45 5.73
N ILE A 35 -23.62 -18.38 6.53
CA ILE A 35 -22.29 -18.84 6.16
C ILE A 35 -21.68 -19.64 7.31
N ASP A 36 -20.82 -20.60 6.99
CA ASP A 36 -20.14 -21.42 7.98
C ASP A 36 -18.81 -20.80 8.39
N LEU A 37 -18.61 -20.58 9.68
CA LEU A 37 -17.34 -20.21 10.27
C LEU A 37 -16.65 -21.48 10.77
N VAL A 38 -15.44 -21.79 10.31
CA VAL A 38 -14.80 -23.10 10.54
C VAL A 38 -13.49 -22.95 11.29
N TRP A 39 -13.34 -23.69 12.40
CA TRP A 39 -12.08 -23.78 13.17
C TRP A 39 -11.58 -25.21 13.25
N PHE A 40 -10.31 -25.40 12.96
CA PHE A 40 -9.62 -26.69 13.03
C PHE A 40 -8.77 -26.84 14.31
N LYS A 41 -8.57 -25.74 15.06
CA LYS A 41 -7.76 -25.69 16.27
C LYS A 41 -8.38 -24.73 17.29
N GLY A 42 -8.13 -24.97 18.56
CA GLY A 42 -8.60 -24.09 19.64
C GLY A 42 -10.12 -24.13 19.82
N LEU A 43 -10.76 -25.26 19.56
CA LEU A 43 -12.22 -25.39 19.53
C LEU A 43 -12.88 -24.95 20.83
N ASN A 44 -12.36 -25.39 21.98
CA ASN A 44 -12.87 -25.01 23.30
C ASN A 44 -12.72 -23.50 23.55
N TYR A 45 -11.57 -22.92 23.16
CA TYR A 45 -11.37 -21.48 23.29
C TYR A 45 -12.41 -20.66 22.49
N VAL A 46 -12.79 -21.14 21.30
CA VAL A 46 -13.80 -20.48 20.47
C VAL A 46 -15.18 -20.52 21.12
N THR A 47 -15.60 -21.69 21.62
CA THR A 47 -16.91 -21.86 22.30
C THR A 47 -16.98 -21.12 23.62
N ASP A 48 -15.85 -20.97 24.34
CA ASP A 48 -15.80 -20.23 25.59
C ASP A 48 -15.86 -18.71 25.35
N LYS A 49 -15.26 -18.25 24.25
CA LYS A 49 -15.14 -16.83 23.93
C LYS A 49 -16.35 -16.26 23.22
N TYR A 50 -16.96 -17.02 22.29
CA TYR A 50 -18.08 -16.55 21.48
C TYR A 50 -19.36 -17.30 21.85
N ARG A 51 -20.43 -16.54 22.07
CA ARG A 51 -21.72 -17.10 22.48
C ARG A 51 -22.73 -17.06 21.35
N PRO A 52 -23.56 -18.10 21.18
CA PRO A 52 -24.68 -18.06 20.25
C PRO A 52 -25.65 -16.91 20.55
N ASN A 53 -26.37 -16.47 19.51
CA ASN A 53 -27.38 -15.40 19.58
C ASN A 53 -26.81 -14.04 20.05
N THR A 54 -25.51 -13.83 19.82
CA THR A 54 -24.85 -12.55 20.12
C THR A 54 -24.36 -11.97 18.82
N GLU A 55 -24.47 -10.65 18.66
CA GLU A 55 -23.98 -9.94 17.47
C GLU A 55 -22.47 -9.81 17.48
N TYR A 56 -21.88 -10.12 16.33
CA TYR A 56 -20.46 -10.02 16.07
C TYR A 56 -20.19 -9.39 14.71
N ILE A 57 -19.01 -8.85 14.57
CA ILE A 57 -18.42 -8.54 13.26
C ILE A 57 -17.39 -9.62 12.94
N VAL A 58 -17.60 -10.27 11.81
CA VAL A 58 -16.74 -11.36 11.31
C VAL A 58 -15.96 -10.85 10.12
N PHE A 59 -14.65 -11.02 10.14
CA PHE A 59 -13.77 -10.70 9.04
C PHE A 59 -12.97 -11.93 8.60
N GLY A 60 -12.93 -12.21 7.30
CA GLY A 60 -12.19 -13.33 6.77
C GLY A 60 -12.30 -13.50 5.27
N LYS A 61 -11.58 -14.48 4.77
CA LYS A 61 -11.60 -14.83 3.34
C LYS A 61 -12.55 -16.01 3.12
N PRO A 62 -13.65 -15.83 2.36
CA PRO A 62 -14.52 -16.93 2.03
C PRO A 62 -13.81 -17.96 1.15
N THR A 63 -14.03 -19.22 1.43
CA THR A 63 -13.59 -20.35 0.62
C THR A 63 -14.80 -21.20 0.23
N GLU A 64 -14.80 -21.69 -0.98
CA GLU A 64 -15.82 -22.58 -1.48
C GLU A 64 -15.50 -24.03 -1.06
N PHE A 65 -16.45 -24.71 -0.49
CA PHE A 65 -16.36 -26.12 -0.14
C PHE A 65 -17.66 -26.83 -0.56
N GLY A 66 -17.56 -27.63 -1.62
CA GLY A 66 -18.74 -28.22 -2.26
C GLY A 66 -19.63 -27.13 -2.87
N HIS A 67 -20.89 -27.04 -2.43
CA HIS A 67 -21.84 -26.04 -2.89
C HIS A 67 -22.08 -24.92 -1.83
N THR A 68 -21.24 -24.83 -0.80
CA THR A 68 -21.39 -23.86 0.29
C THR A 68 -20.11 -23.04 0.45
N TYR A 69 -20.29 -21.84 0.99
CA TYR A 69 -19.18 -20.97 1.37
C TYR A 69 -18.91 -21.09 2.86
N ASN A 70 -17.62 -21.11 3.21
CA ASN A 70 -17.19 -21.05 4.60
C ASN A 70 -16.05 -20.05 4.77
N ILE A 71 -15.85 -19.59 6.01
CA ILE A 71 -14.72 -18.74 6.39
C ILE A 71 -13.88 -19.53 7.40
N PRO A 72 -12.70 -20.04 6.99
CA PRO A 72 -11.80 -20.74 7.89
C PRO A 72 -11.07 -19.76 8.81
N HIS A 73 -11.08 -20.05 10.11
CA HIS A 73 -10.41 -19.26 11.14
C HIS A 73 -10.68 -17.74 11.02
N PRO A 74 -11.95 -17.30 11.03
CA PRO A 74 -12.29 -15.89 10.94
C PRO A 74 -11.76 -15.10 12.13
N ASP A 75 -11.47 -13.83 11.91
CA ASP A 75 -11.33 -12.86 12.99
C ASP A 75 -12.74 -12.38 13.40
N ILE A 76 -13.03 -12.41 14.70
CA ILE A 76 -14.36 -12.06 15.23
C ILE A 76 -14.21 -11.01 16.32
N ASP A 77 -14.88 -9.89 16.16
CA ASP A 77 -14.97 -8.81 17.13
C ASP A 77 -16.38 -8.70 17.73
N SER A 78 -16.49 -8.39 19.01
CA SER A 78 -17.77 -8.02 19.62
C SER A 78 -18.21 -6.62 19.15
N MET A 79 -19.51 -6.34 19.21
CA MET A 79 -20.04 -5.01 18.83
C MET A 79 -19.41 -3.89 19.68
N GLU A 80 -19.23 -4.11 20.97
CA GLU A 80 -18.57 -3.14 21.87
C GLU A 80 -17.13 -2.81 21.44
N GLN A 81 -16.42 -3.79 20.89
CA GLN A 81 -15.06 -3.59 20.37
C GLN A 81 -15.06 -2.89 18.99
N ALA A 82 -16.10 -3.12 18.21
CA ALA A 82 -16.27 -2.50 16.90
C ALA A 82 -16.70 -1.03 17.01
N ASP A 83 -17.54 -0.69 17.97
CA ASP A 83 -17.98 0.70 18.22
C ASP A 83 -16.83 1.58 18.74
N GLN A 84 -15.78 1.00 19.32
CA GLN A 84 -14.55 1.70 19.70
C GLN A 84 -13.69 2.08 18.49
N VAL A 85 -13.95 1.50 17.31
CA VAL A 85 -13.28 1.86 16.07
C VAL A 85 -14.06 2.98 15.40
N ALA A 86 -13.69 4.22 15.66
CA ALA A 86 -14.24 5.37 14.98
C ALA A 86 -14.26 5.14 13.45
N ASN A 87 -15.43 5.29 12.83
CA ASN A 87 -15.64 5.25 11.37
C ASN A 87 -15.54 3.89 10.67
N GLY A 88 -15.57 2.75 11.36
CA GLY A 88 -15.67 1.42 10.74
C GLY A 88 -14.45 0.95 9.94
N LEU A 89 -13.33 1.70 9.96
CA LEU A 89 -12.08 1.33 9.31
C LEU A 89 -11.13 0.67 10.32
N THR A 90 -10.82 -0.61 10.11
CA THR A 90 -9.90 -1.36 10.97
C THR A 90 -8.65 -1.75 10.18
N PRO A 91 -7.43 -1.50 10.69
CA PRO A 91 -6.22 -1.91 9.99
C PRO A 91 -6.08 -3.43 10.00
N PHE A 92 -5.74 -3.97 8.84
CA PHE A 92 -5.43 -5.39 8.69
C PHE A 92 -3.96 -5.57 8.36
N TYR A 93 -3.27 -6.37 9.18
CA TYR A 93 -1.84 -6.66 9.02
C TYR A 93 -1.62 -8.07 8.50
N ASN A 94 -0.80 -8.20 7.47
CA ASN A 94 -0.39 -9.51 6.96
C ASN A 94 0.46 -10.24 8.00
N THR A 95 0.09 -11.48 8.29
CA THR A 95 0.78 -12.33 9.26
C THR A 95 1.12 -13.67 8.65
N SER A 96 2.32 -14.18 8.97
CA SER A 96 2.72 -15.52 8.57
C SER A 96 2.12 -16.58 9.52
N GLU A 97 2.07 -17.83 9.09
CA GLU A 97 1.62 -18.93 9.94
C GLU A 97 2.46 -19.09 11.22
N LYS A 98 3.75 -18.76 11.14
CA LYS A 98 4.63 -18.75 12.32
C LYS A 98 4.21 -17.68 13.32
N MET A 99 3.87 -16.48 12.87
CA MET A 99 3.39 -15.39 13.71
C MET A 99 2.05 -15.75 14.36
N LYS A 100 1.11 -16.30 13.61
CA LYS A 100 -0.18 -16.76 14.16
C LYS A 100 -0.02 -17.83 15.23
N LYS A 101 0.91 -18.80 15.04
CA LYS A 101 1.23 -19.80 16.06
C LYS A 101 1.81 -19.22 17.34
N SER A 102 2.45 -18.06 17.26
CA SER A 102 3.00 -17.31 18.40
C SER A 102 2.01 -16.24 18.92
N PHE A 103 0.73 -16.36 18.61
CA PHE A 103 -0.35 -15.43 18.99
C PHE A 103 -0.18 -14.00 18.45
N LEU A 104 0.72 -13.79 17.47
CA LEU A 104 0.94 -12.51 16.82
C LEU A 104 0.09 -12.44 15.53
N ASN A 105 -1.22 -12.38 15.69
CA ASN A 105 -2.18 -12.18 14.60
C ASN A 105 -2.37 -10.68 14.30
N SER A 106 -3.18 -10.34 13.29
CA SER A 106 -3.46 -8.96 12.91
C SER A 106 -3.96 -8.11 14.07
N ARG A 107 -4.81 -8.65 14.93
CA ARG A 107 -5.34 -7.95 16.11
C ARG A 107 -4.26 -7.65 17.16
N ALA A 108 -3.38 -8.61 17.40
CA ALA A 108 -2.26 -8.38 18.32
C ALA A 108 -1.34 -7.26 17.81
N ILE A 109 -1.05 -7.22 16.51
CA ILE A 109 -0.27 -6.14 15.90
C ILE A 109 -1.01 -4.82 16.01
N GLN A 110 -2.32 -4.79 15.77
CA GLN A 110 -3.15 -3.59 15.93
C GLN A 110 -3.04 -3.04 17.36
N ASN A 111 -3.18 -3.89 18.37
CA ASN A 111 -3.06 -3.48 19.79
C ASN A 111 -1.67 -2.94 20.11
N LEU A 112 -0.61 -3.56 19.58
CA LEU A 112 0.76 -3.05 19.74
C LEU A 112 0.94 -1.67 19.11
N GLN A 113 0.42 -1.48 17.89
CA GLN A 113 0.47 -0.18 17.21
C GLN A 113 -0.33 0.90 17.97
N TYR A 114 -1.52 0.55 18.46
CA TYR A 114 -2.32 1.45 19.26
C TYR A 114 -1.57 1.88 20.54
N THR A 115 -1.02 0.90 21.27
CA THR A 115 -0.23 1.16 22.48
C THR A 115 0.98 2.05 22.18
N LEU A 116 1.74 1.72 21.13
CA LEU A 116 2.89 2.51 20.71
C LEU A 116 2.50 3.96 20.41
N LEU A 117 1.47 4.17 19.58
CA LEU A 117 1.03 5.52 19.19
C LEU A 117 0.43 6.30 20.36
N SER A 118 -0.18 5.61 21.36
CA SER A 118 -0.68 6.26 22.58
C SER A 118 0.44 6.66 23.53
N TRP A 119 1.56 5.94 23.54
CA TRP A 119 2.74 6.29 24.36
C TRP A 119 3.61 7.37 23.74
N LEU A 120 3.47 7.60 22.42
CA LEU A 120 4.17 8.68 21.74
C LEU A 120 3.54 10.04 22.11
N ASN A 121 3.99 10.60 23.21
CA ASN A 121 3.61 11.96 23.65
C ASN A 121 4.36 13.07 22.90
N TRP A 122 5.24 12.71 21.98
CA TRP A 122 6.07 13.59 21.17
C TRP A 122 5.71 13.47 19.69
N GLU A 123 5.98 14.52 18.95
CA GLU A 123 5.82 14.50 17.49
C GLU A 123 6.93 13.69 16.83
N LEU A 124 6.57 12.91 15.83
CA LEU A 124 7.55 12.23 15.00
C LEU A 124 8.39 13.27 14.25
N PRO A 125 9.71 13.03 14.07
CA PRO A 125 10.55 13.92 13.28
C PRO A 125 9.95 14.13 11.89
N GLU A 126 9.77 15.41 11.51
CA GLU A 126 9.27 15.75 10.19
C GLU A 126 10.39 15.55 9.16
N THR A 127 10.07 14.85 8.08
CA THR A 127 11.02 14.51 7.02
C THR A 127 11.10 15.58 5.93
N LEU A 128 10.02 16.34 5.76
CA LEU A 128 9.93 17.41 4.77
C LEU A 128 10.10 18.78 5.44
N SER A 129 10.70 19.73 4.71
CA SER A 129 10.80 21.09 5.21
C SER A 129 9.41 21.76 5.33
N PRO A 130 9.23 22.70 6.27
CA PRO A 130 7.95 23.42 6.42
C PRO A 130 7.48 24.10 5.14
N ASP A 131 8.40 24.59 4.32
CA ASP A 131 8.07 25.24 3.05
C ASP A 131 7.52 24.26 2.03
N VAL A 132 8.07 23.03 1.97
CA VAL A 132 7.55 21.96 1.13
C VAL A 132 6.16 21.57 1.59
N LEU A 133 5.96 21.29 2.88
CA LEU A 133 4.65 20.92 3.44
C LEU A 133 3.57 21.96 3.13
N LYS A 134 3.87 23.25 3.33
CA LYS A 134 2.93 24.34 3.02
C LYS A 134 2.59 24.39 1.53
N ARG A 135 3.60 24.26 0.67
CA ARG A 135 3.43 24.34 -0.79
C ARG A 135 2.57 23.24 -1.38
N ILE A 136 2.67 22.04 -0.82
CA ILE A 136 1.94 20.85 -1.31
C ILE A 136 0.69 20.53 -0.48
N HIS A 137 0.39 21.31 0.56
CA HIS A 137 -0.77 21.15 1.44
C HIS A 137 -0.91 19.73 2.02
N MET A 138 0.19 19.12 2.46
CA MET A 138 0.18 17.78 3.04
C MET A 138 0.15 17.84 4.58
N MET A 139 -0.44 16.79 5.17
CA MET A 139 -0.43 16.59 6.62
C MET A 139 0.99 16.29 7.14
N SER A 140 1.20 16.50 8.43
CA SER A 140 2.46 16.19 9.11
C SER A 140 2.74 14.67 9.12
N MET A 141 4.00 14.30 9.36
CA MET A 141 4.38 12.89 9.50
C MET A 141 3.64 12.21 10.67
N THR A 142 3.49 12.92 11.79
CA THR A 142 2.76 12.41 12.97
C THR A 142 1.30 12.13 12.67
N GLU A 143 0.61 13.04 12.00
CA GLU A 143 -0.79 12.84 11.58
C GLU A 143 -0.91 11.71 10.56
N ALA A 144 0.03 11.61 9.60
CA ALA A 144 0.04 10.55 8.61
C ALA A 144 0.20 9.17 9.25
N MET A 145 1.15 9.03 10.18
CA MET A 145 1.38 7.77 10.90
C MET A 145 0.20 7.36 11.79
N ARG A 146 -0.48 8.31 12.42
CA ARG A 146 -1.70 8.01 13.17
C ARG A 146 -2.84 7.58 12.26
N ASN A 147 -3.09 8.34 11.20
CA ASN A 147 -4.22 8.09 10.29
C ASN A 147 -4.03 6.91 9.34
N ILE A 148 -2.79 6.45 9.08
CA ILE A 148 -2.58 5.23 8.29
C ILE A 148 -2.98 3.97 9.07
N HIS A 149 -2.85 3.98 10.40
CA HIS A 149 -3.19 2.88 11.29
C HIS A 149 -4.58 3.01 11.90
N PHE A 150 -4.96 4.21 12.31
CA PHE A 150 -6.23 4.50 12.98
C PHE A 150 -6.85 5.76 12.37
N PRO A 151 -7.45 5.65 11.18
CA PRO A 151 -7.95 6.81 10.45
C PRO A 151 -9.17 7.41 11.12
N GLU A 152 -9.18 8.73 11.30
CA GLU A 152 -10.34 9.49 11.79
C GLU A 152 -11.48 9.52 10.76
N SER A 153 -11.15 9.38 9.47
CA SER A 153 -12.10 9.30 8.37
C SER A 153 -11.46 8.68 7.13
N ALA A 154 -12.28 8.26 6.16
CA ALA A 154 -11.80 7.78 4.86
C ALA A 154 -11.00 8.86 4.09
N ALA A 155 -11.32 10.14 4.29
CA ALA A 155 -10.55 11.25 3.71
C ALA A 155 -9.15 11.33 4.34
N LYS A 156 -9.06 11.33 5.67
CA LYS A 156 -7.80 11.35 6.40
C LYS A 156 -6.92 10.13 6.08
N LEU A 157 -7.52 8.96 5.85
CA LEU A 157 -6.78 7.77 5.39
C LEU A 157 -6.14 8.01 4.02
N ARG A 158 -6.90 8.56 3.06
CA ARG A 158 -6.35 8.89 1.73
C ARG A 158 -5.22 9.90 1.80
N ASP A 159 -5.38 10.94 2.62
CA ASP A 159 -4.36 11.97 2.82
C ASP A 159 -3.09 11.39 3.46
N ALA A 160 -3.23 10.49 4.44
CA ALA A 160 -2.11 9.78 5.05
C ALA A 160 -1.39 8.88 4.04
N GLN A 161 -2.13 8.12 3.23
CA GLN A 161 -1.55 7.31 2.15
C GLN A 161 -0.80 8.16 1.13
N LEU A 162 -1.38 9.30 0.74
CA LEU A 162 -0.74 10.24 -0.19
C LEU A 162 0.55 10.80 0.40
N ARG A 163 0.52 11.21 1.68
CA ARG A 163 1.69 11.75 2.38
C ARG A 163 2.85 10.75 2.42
N LEU A 164 2.59 9.49 2.80
CA LEU A 164 3.63 8.48 2.90
C LEU A 164 4.18 8.07 1.52
N LYS A 165 3.33 7.94 0.51
CA LYS A 165 3.76 7.69 -0.88
C LYS A 165 4.61 8.84 -1.42
N PHE A 166 4.20 10.08 -1.14
CA PHE A 166 4.97 11.25 -1.56
C PHE A 166 6.35 11.26 -0.91
N ASP A 167 6.44 11.00 0.38
CA ASP A 167 7.71 10.98 1.12
C ASP A 167 8.70 9.99 0.51
N GLU A 168 8.25 8.76 0.30
CA GLU A 168 9.06 7.71 -0.34
C GLU A 168 9.56 8.13 -1.72
N LEU A 169 8.66 8.57 -2.60
CA LEU A 169 9.01 8.96 -3.96
C LEU A 169 9.86 10.23 -4.01
N PHE A 170 9.60 11.18 -3.13
CA PHE A 170 10.35 12.44 -3.04
C PHE A 170 11.83 12.20 -2.73
N PHE A 171 12.14 11.36 -1.74
CA PHE A 171 13.53 11.08 -1.38
C PHE A 171 14.25 10.25 -2.44
N ILE A 172 13.58 9.33 -3.10
CA ILE A 172 14.13 8.60 -4.25
C ILE A 172 14.49 9.60 -5.35
N GLN A 173 13.55 10.47 -5.73
CA GLN A 173 13.77 11.48 -6.78
C GLN A 173 14.87 12.48 -6.41
N LEU A 174 14.88 12.92 -5.15
CA LEU A 174 15.93 13.84 -4.65
C LEU A 174 17.31 13.20 -4.74
N ASN A 175 17.45 11.93 -4.40
CA ASN A 175 18.72 11.21 -4.51
C ASN A 175 19.19 11.05 -5.97
N ILE A 176 18.26 10.76 -6.89
CA ILE A 176 18.54 10.70 -8.34
C ILE A 176 19.03 12.06 -8.84
N LEU A 177 18.33 13.15 -8.50
CA LEU A 177 18.70 14.50 -8.90
C LEU A 177 20.06 14.93 -8.31
N ARG A 178 20.32 14.59 -7.04
CA ARG A 178 21.62 14.84 -6.41
C ARG A 178 22.75 14.13 -7.17
N THR A 179 22.57 12.85 -7.48
CA THR A 179 23.54 12.05 -8.21
C THR A 179 23.79 12.62 -9.63
N ALA A 180 22.70 12.98 -10.31
CA ALA A 180 22.80 13.62 -11.63
C ALA A 180 23.53 14.97 -11.59
N SER A 181 23.25 15.79 -10.54
CA SER A 181 23.92 17.09 -10.36
C SER A 181 25.41 16.93 -10.06
N VAL A 182 25.77 15.99 -9.17
CA VAL A 182 27.19 15.69 -8.88
C VAL A 182 27.92 15.21 -10.14
N ARG A 183 27.28 14.36 -10.94
CA ARG A 183 27.84 13.89 -12.22
C ARG A 183 28.11 15.07 -13.17
N LYS A 184 27.11 15.96 -13.35
CA LYS A 184 27.22 17.15 -14.20
C LYS A 184 28.35 18.09 -13.78
N LEU A 185 28.64 18.18 -12.47
CA LEU A 185 29.72 19.02 -11.95
C LEU A 185 31.09 18.37 -12.10
N LYS A 186 31.20 17.04 -11.91
CA LYS A 186 32.47 16.32 -11.90
C LYS A 186 32.93 15.84 -13.28
N LEU A 187 31.99 15.49 -14.16
CA LEU A 187 32.31 14.91 -15.46
C LEU A 187 32.13 15.95 -16.56
N LYS A 188 33.22 16.27 -17.22
CA LYS A 188 33.23 17.12 -18.41
C LYS A 188 32.90 16.29 -19.65
N GLY A 189 32.14 16.86 -20.57
CA GLY A 189 31.86 16.30 -21.89
C GLY A 189 32.82 16.89 -22.95
N ILE A 190 32.93 16.19 -24.07
CA ILE A 190 33.60 16.74 -25.26
C ILE A 190 32.68 17.81 -25.83
N VAL A 191 33.27 18.98 -26.14
CA VAL A 191 32.52 20.11 -26.73
C VAL A 191 32.52 19.98 -28.25
N PHE A 192 31.33 19.93 -28.82
CA PHE A 192 31.15 20.04 -30.28
C PHE A 192 30.57 21.44 -30.60
N PRO A 193 31.42 22.46 -30.83
CA PRO A 193 30.95 23.86 -30.90
C PRO A 193 30.17 24.15 -32.19
N THR A 194 30.42 23.41 -33.25
CA THR A 194 29.79 23.64 -34.55
C THR A 194 29.17 22.38 -35.13
N VAL A 195 28.07 22.57 -35.85
CA VAL A 195 27.49 21.53 -36.70
C VAL A 195 28.24 21.56 -38.04
N GLY A 196 29.00 20.50 -38.30
CA GLY A 196 29.85 20.43 -39.48
C GLY A 196 29.07 20.11 -40.77
N HIS A 197 29.85 20.13 -41.88
CA HIS A 197 29.34 19.85 -43.23
C HIS A 197 28.65 18.48 -43.29
N TYR A 198 29.21 17.43 -42.70
CA TYR A 198 28.66 16.09 -42.77
C TYR A 198 27.20 15.99 -42.24
N PHE A 199 26.90 16.61 -41.11
CA PHE A 199 25.54 16.62 -40.57
C PHE A 199 24.60 17.38 -41.51
N ASN A 200 24.98 18.53 -41.97
CA ASN A 200 24.16 19.35 -42.85
C ASN A 200 23.85 18.67 -44.19
N THR A 201 24.88 18.04 -44.78
CA THR A 201 24.73 17.28 -46.02
C THR A 201 23.82 16.07 -45.81
N PHE A 202 24.08 15.26 -44.75
CA PHE A 202 23.20 14.13 -44.44
C PHE A 202 21.75 14.55 -44.26
N TYR A 203 21.51 15.60 -43.48
CA TYR A 203 20.13 16.08 -43.19
C TYR A 203 19.42 16.60 -44.45
N LYS A 204 20.14 17.27 -45.36
CA LYS A 204 19.53 17.89 -46.55
C LYS A 204 19.41 16.95 -47.75
N GLU A 205 20.41 16.08 -47.95
CA GLU A 205 20.60 15.34 -49.21
C GLU A 205 20.35 13.82 -49.05
N TYR A 206 20.66 13.25 -47.88
CA TYR A 206 20.65 11.82 -47.71
C TYR A 206 19.53 11.29 -46.79
N LEU A 207 18.81 12.17 -46.07
CA LEU A 207 17.69 11.74 -45.26
C LEU A 207 16.46 11.48 -46.17
N PRO A 208 15.96 10.22 -46.27
CA PRO A 208 14.93 9.87 -47.27
C PRO A 208 13.52 10.28 -46.84
N PHE A 209 13.37 10.95 -45.71
CA PHE A 209 12.09 11.41 -45.15
C PHE A 209 12.25 12.71 -44.38
N GLU A 210 11.14 13.43 -44.19
CA GLU A 210 11.13 14.60 -43.32
C GLU A 210 11.01 14.18 -41.85
N LEU A 211 11.82 14.77 -40.98
CA LEU A 211 11.69 14.58 -39.54
C LEU A 211 10.39 15.19 -39.03
N THR A 212 9.72 14.47 -38.13
CA THR A 212 8.58 15.01 -37.39
C THR A 212 9.03 16.17 -36.48
N ASN A 213 8.07 16.98 -36.02
CA ASN A 213 8.36 18.08 -35.10
C ASN A 213 8.99 17.59 -33.78
N ALA A 214 8.59 16.41 -33.31
CA ALA A 214 9.18 15.79 -32.12
C ALA A 214 10.65 15.41 -32.36
N GLN A 215 10.96 14.77 -33.49
CA GLN A 215 12.34 14.43 -33.88
C GLN A 215 13.22 15.68 -34.06
N LYS A 216 12.70 16.73 -34.73
CA LYS A 216 13.41 18.02 -34.89
C LYS A 216 13.71 18.66 -33.51
N ARG A 217 12.80 18.57 -32.57
CA ARG A 217 13.00 19.05 -31.18
C ARG A 217 14.11 18.27 -30.50
N VAL A 218 14.05 16.93 -30.53
CA VAL A 218 15.05 16.06 -29.89
C VAL A 218 16.47 16.30 -30.48
N VAL A 219 16.61 16.36 -31.79
CA VAL A 219 17.87 16.67 -32.45
C VAL A 219 18.43 18.02 -31.98
N ARG A 220 17.57 19.03 -31.83
CA ARG A 220 17.98 20.36 -31.34
C ARG A 220 18.45 20.28 -29.87
N GLU A 221 17.75 19.55 -29.01
CA GLU A 221 18.15 19.37 -27.61
C GLU A 221 19.48 18.63 -27.48
N ILE A 222 19.70 17.56 -28.25
CA ILE A 222 20.99 16.84 -28.32
C ILE A 222 22.09 17.78 -28.72
N ARG A 223 21.88 18.60 -29.75
CA ARG A 223 22.88 19.60 -30.22
C ARG A 223 23.26 20.59 -29.12
N ILE A 224 22.28 21.09 -28.36
CA ILE A 224 22.53 22.01 -27.25
C ILE A 224 23.40 21.32 -26.18
N ASP A 225 23.06 20.08 -25.82
CA ASP A 225 23.86 19.31 -24.87
C ASP A 225 25.28 19.05 -25.34
N MET A 226 25.50 18.70 -26.63
CA MET A 226 26.80 18.48 -27.22
C MET A 226 27.68 19.75 -27.22
N GLY A 227 27.09 20.93 -27.27
CA GLY A 227 27.79 22.21 -27.16
C GLY A 227 28.05 22.66 -25.71
N SER A 228 27.46 22.01 -24.72
CA SER A 228 27.46 22.47 -23.32
C SER A 228 28.75 22.20 -22.54
N GLY A 229 29.62 21.31 -23.02
CA GLY A 229 30.81 20.85 -22.29
C GLY A 229 30.49 19.95 -21.09
N ARG A 230 29.25 19.51 -20.94
CA ARG A 230 28.80 18.57 -19.93
C ARG A 230 28.55 17.20 -20.52
N GLN A 231 28.74 16.16 -19.74
CA GLN A 231 28.40 14.82 -20.18
C GLN A 231 26.89 14.71 -20.44
N MET A 232 26.52 14.37 -21.68
CA MET A 232 25.14 14.13 -22.04
C MET A 232 24.70 12.77 -21.52
N ASN A 233 23.50 12.70 -20.89
CA ASN A 233 22.82 11.48 -20.45
C ASN A 233 21.34 11.64 -20.72
N ARG A 234 20.87 11.09 -21.84
CA ARG A 234 19.47 11.15 -22.27
C ARG A 234 18.98 9.77 -22.66
N LEU A 235 17.75 9.47 -22.27
CA LEU A 235 16.99 8.35 -22.81
C LEU A 235 16.11 8.89 -23.94
N LEU A 236 16.34 8.38 -25.13
CA LEU A 236 15.45 8.64 -26.28
C LEU A 236 14.42 7.51 -26.33
N GLN A 237 13.16 7.87 -26.19
CA GLN A 237 12.05 6.94 -26.31
C GLN A 237 11.15 7.38 -27.47
N GLY A 238 10.79 6.43 -28.32
CA GLY A 238 9.90 6.63 -29.44
C GLY A 238 9.00 5.43 -29.62
N ASP A 239 7.89 5.66 -30.30
CA ASP A 239 7.01 4.60 -30.78
C ASP A 239 7.58 4.05 -32.10
N VAL A 240 7.66 2.73 -32.22
CA VAL A 240 8.24 2.03 -33.36
C VAL A 240 7.19 1.11 -33.99
#